data_d8665b5e2f3a26f93643ac327bfd7c21
#
_entry.id   d8665b5e2f3a26f93643ac327bfd7c21
#
_cell.length_a   1.000
_cell.length_b   1.000
_cell.length_c   1.000
_cell.angle_alpha   90.00
_cell.angle_beta   90.00
_cell.angle_gamma   90.00
#
_symmetry.space_group_name_H-M   'P 1'
#
loop_
_entity.id
_entity.type
_entity.pdbx_description
1 polymer ?
#
loop_
_entity_poly.entity_id
_entity_poly.type
_entity_poly.pdbx_seq_one_letter_code
_entity_poly.pdbx_strand_id
1 'polypeptide(L)'
;AGNISAYWKGYLEYEKHGMVTRKPQMLGWQAAGAAPFVKGGPVSDPETVASAIRIGNPASWQLATDAAQQSGGRFRAVTDEEILAAQRRLAQEDGVFVEPASAAGVAGILQDLQAGESFAGRTVVVTVTGHGLKDTDTALSTFTDLVDTVVEPDVDAAAEAAGLH
;
A
#
# COMPACT_ATOMS: atom_id res chain seq x y z
N ALA A 1 11.75 0.57 -4.68
CA ALA A 1 12.61 1.54 -3.97
C ALA A 1 12.62 2.93 -4.64
N GLY A 2 12.09 3.05 -5.87
CA GLY A 2 12.06 4.33 -6.60
C GLY A 2 11.28 5.44 -5.88
N ASN A 3 10.10 5.14 -5.35
CA ASN A 3 9.23 6.15 -4.72
C ASN A 3 9.91 6.81 -3.52
N ILE A 4 10.40 6.04 -2.56
CA ILE A 4 11.04 6.59 -1.35
C ILE A 4 12.28 7.43 -1.71
N SER A 5 13.07 6.98 -2.71
CA SER A 5 14.22 7.71 -3.21
C SER A 5 13.83 9.04 -3.85
N ALA A 6 12.79 9.04 -4.68
CA ALA A 6 12.30 10.23 -5.37
C ALA A 6 11.69 11.24 -4.38
N TYR A 7 10.89 10.77 -3.42
CA TYR A 7 10.31 11.64 -2.39
C TYR A 7 11.39 12.30 -1.53
N TRP A 8 12.37 11.52 -1.08
CA TRP A 8 13.46 12.07 -0.29
C TRP A 8 14.27 13.11 -1.07
N LYS A 9 14.60 12.81 -2.32
CA LYS A 9 15.25 13.77 -3.21
C LYS A 9 14.45 15.08 -3.34
N GLY A 10 13.14 14.98 -3.55
CA GLY A 10 12.26 16.16 -3.63
C GLY A 10 12.28 17.00 -2.34
N TYR A 11 12.26 16.37 -1.17
CA TYR A 11 12.35 17.09 0.10
C TYR A 11 13.72 17.76 0.31
N LEU A 12 14.82 17.14 -0.12
CA LEU A 12 16.15 17.77 -0.09
C LEU A 12 16.22 18.99 -1.01
N GLU A 13 15.61 18.91 -2.19
CA GLU A 13 15.52 20.04 -3.12
C GLU A 13 14.65 21.18 -2.53
N TYR A 14 13.53 20.86 -1.94
CA TYR A 14 12.65 21.84 -1.29
C TYR A 14 13.33 22.55 -0.13
N GLU A 15 14.06 21.82 0.71
CA GLU A 15 14.87 22.42 1.78
C GLU A 15 15.95 23.37 1.22
N LYS A 16 16.70 22.91 0.21
CA LYS A 16 17.73 23.72 -0.45
C LYS A 16 17.18 25.03 -1.03
N HIS A 17 15.95 25.03 -1.52
CA HIS A 17 15.28 26.20 -2.07
C HIS A 17 14.48 26.99 -1.03
N GLY A 18 14.57 26.65 0.25
CA GLY A 18 13.86 27.34 1.34
C GLY A 18 12.33 27.16 1.33
N MET A 19 11.82 26.17 0.57
CA MET A 19 10.39 25.91 0.46
C MET A 19 9.85 25.14 1.66
N VAL A 20 10.70 24.41 2.37
CA VAL A 20 10.36 23.71 3.62
C VAL A 20 11.42 23.94 4.68
N THR A 21 11.01 23.99 5.94
CA THR A 21 11.92 24.13 7.09
C THR A 21 12.16 22.81 7.80
N ARG A 22 11.39 21.78 7.47
CA ARG A 22 11.51 20.42 8.04
C ARG A 22 11.26 19.38 6.95
N LYS A 23 11.97 18.29 7.06
CA LYS A 23 11.77 17.10 6.20
C LYS A 23 11.05 16.00 6.98
N PRO A 24 10.24 15.16 6.31
CA PRO A 24 9.57 14.05 6.96
C PRO A 24 10.55 12.91 7.28
N GLN A 25 10.19 12.08 8.23
CA GLN A 25 10.76 10.77 8.41
C GLN A 25 10.20 9.84 7.31
N MET A 26 11.09 9.13 6.63
CA MET A 26 10.72 8.24 5.53
C MET A 26 10.54 6.81 6.04
N LEU A 27 9.31 6.32 6.02
CA LEU A 27 8.98 4.97 6.45
C LEU A 27 8.65 4.11 5.21
N GLY A 28 9.34 2.97 5.06
CA GLY A 28 9.12 2.05 3.96
C GLY A 28 8.61 0.70 4.45
N TRP A 29 7.56 0.18 3.82
CA TRP A 29 7.06 -1.17 4.08
C TRP A 29 7.19 -2.03 2.83
N GLN A 30 7.63 -3.26 3.06
CA GLN A 30 7.78 -4.28 2.03
C GLN A 30 6.85 -5.44 2.35
N ALA A 31 6.43 -6.20 1.35
CA ALA A 31 5.78 -7.48 1.58
C ALA A 31 6.78 -8.46 2.22
N ALA A 32 6.38 -9.20 3.24
CA ALA A 32 7.27 -10.08 4.02
C ALA A 32 8.01 -11.12 3.16
N GLY A 33 7.35 -11.64 2.12
CA GLY A 33 7.95 -12.56 1.15
C GLY A 33 8.90 -11.89 0.14
N ALA A 34 8.92 -10.53 0.08
CA ALA A 34 9.74 -9.75 -0.83
C ALA A 34 10.34 -8.54 -0.10
N ALA A 35 11.10 -8.76 0.99
CA ALA A 35 11.57 -7.74 1.90
C ALA A 35 13.11 -7.64 1.96
N PRO A 36 13.81 -7.32 0.83
CA PRO A 36 15.26 -7.29 0.79
C PRO A 36 15.88 -6.28 1.75
N PHE A 37 15.31 -5.09 1.97
CA PHE A 37 15.85 -4.11 2.93
C PHE A 37 15.76 -4.58 4.37
N VAL A 38 14.72 -5.33 4.73
CA VAL A 38 14.56 -5.90 6.08
C VAL A 38 15.50 -7.10 6.28
N LYS A 39 15.69 -7.90 5.23
CA LYS A 39 16.59 -9.08 5.25
C LYS A 39 18.08 -8.71 5.12
N GLY A 40 18.40 -7.47 4.75
CA GLY A 40 19.76 -6.99 4.57
C GLY A 40 20.46 -7.47 3.29
N GLY A 41 19.71 -8.04 2.33
CA GLY A 41 20.25 -8.53 1.07
C GLY A 41 19.16 -8.93 0.07
N PRO A 42 19.52 -9.21 -1.19
CA PRO A 42 18.59 -9.66 -2.21
C PRO A 42 17.82 -10.92 -1.81
N VAL A 43 16.56 -10.98 -2.21
CA VAL A 43 15.68 -12.16 -2.10
C VAL A 43 15.61 -12.80 -3.48
N SER A 44 16.09 -14.03 -3.61
CA SER A 44 16.19 -14.73 -4.92
C SER A 44 14.83 -15.17 -5.47
N ASP A 45 13.90 -15.49 -4.56
CA ASP A 45 12.57 -15.96 -4.91
C ASP A 45 11.51 -15.15 -4.12
N PRO A 46 11.21 -13.92 -4.58
CA PRO A 46 10.27 -13.05 -3.89
C PRO A 46 8.84 -13.49 -4.17
N GLU A 47 8.06 -13.72 -3.11
CA GLU A 47 6.65 -14.13 -3.18
C GLU A 47 5.75 -13.19 -2.39
N THR A 48 4.69 -12.69 -3.04
CA THR A 48 3.63 -11.89 -2.43
C THR A 48 2.47 -11.72 -3.41
N VAL A 49 1.26 -11.56 -2.90
CA VAL A 49 0.07 -11.12 -3.67
C VAL A 49 0.21 -9.70 -4.20
N ALA A 50 1.01 -8.87 -3.54
CA ALA A 50 1.28 -7.49 -3.93
C ALA A 50 2.29 -7.42 -5.09
N SER A 51 1.86 -7.78 -6.29
CA SER A 51 2.70 -8.00 -7.48
C SER A 51 3.63 -6.82 -7.81
N ALA A 52 3.15 -5.59 -7.66
CA ALA A 52 3.94 -4.38 -7.96
C ALA A 52 5.12 -4.14 -7.00
N ILE A 53 5.14 -4.77 -5.82
CA ILE A 53 6.25 -4.75 -4.87
C ILE A 53 6.94 -6.10 -4.69
N ARG A 54 6.64 -7.10 -5.55
CA ARG A 54 7.32 -8.40 -5.60
C ARG A 54 8.70 -8.27 -6.23
N ILE A 55 9.59 -7.56 -5.54
CA ILE A 55 10.92 -7.18 -6.03
C ILE A 55 11.96 -7.66 -5.02
N GLY A 56 12.70 -8.68 -5.40
CA GLY A 56 13.75 -9.26 -4.55
C GLY A 56 15.07 -8.49 -4.56
N ASN A 57 15.38 -7.75 -5.65
CA ASN A 57 16.61 -6.97 -5.79
C ASN A 57 16.33 -5.58 -6.38
N PRO A 58 16.02 -4.58 -5.53
CA PRO A 58 15.69 -3.23 -5.99
C PRO A 58 16.86 -2.51 -6.65
N ALA A 59 16.67 -1.95 -7.85
CA ALA A 59 17.69 -1.19 -8.56
C ALA A 59 18.17 0.06 -7.80
N SER A 60 17.27 0.74 -7.06
CA SER A 60 17.60 1.95 -6.30
C SER A 60 17.98 1.63 -4.84
N TRP A 61 18.74 0.57 -4.61
CA TRP A 61 19.07 0.08 -3.26
C TRP A 61 19.69 1.19 -2.39
N GLN A 62 20.82 1.73 -2.84
CA GLN A 62 21.56 2.72 -2.05
C GLN A 62 20.74 3.98 -1.79
N LEU A 63 20.06 4.50 -2.82
CA LEU A 63 19.24 5.72 -2.67
C LEU A 63 18.10 5.55 -1.66
N ALA A 64 17.48 4.36 -1.63
CA ALA A 64 16.43 4.07 -0.66
C ALA A 64 16.96 3.91 0.76
N THR A 65 18.13 3.27 0.90
CA THR A 65 18.81 3.14 2.20
C THR A 65 19.21 4.51 2.74
N ASP A 66 19.79 5.35 1.89
CA ASP A 66 20.17 6.73 2.25
C ASP A 66 18.96 7.55 2.67
N ALA A 67 17.83 7.43 1.94
CA ALA A 67 16.58 8.13 2.29
C ALA A 67 16.09 7.75 3.69
N ALA A 68 16.07 6.47 4.00
CA ALA A 68 15.67 6.00 5.34
C ALA A 68 16.64 6.48 6.41
N GLN A 69 17.95 6.32 6.23
CA GLN A 69 18.97 6.70 7.22
C GLN A 69 18.99 8.22 7.46
N GLN A 70 19.06 9.03 6.41
CA GLN A 70 19.15 10.48 6.51
C GLN A 70 17.91 11.13 7.11
N SER A 71 16.74 10.50 6.89
CA SER A 71 15.47 10.98 7.46
C SER A 71 15.22 10.49 8.90
N GLY A 72 16.06 9.61 9.44
CA GLY A 72 15.80 8.90 10.69
C GLY A 72 14.65 7.89 10.57
N GLY A 73 14.35 7.46 9.35
CA GLY A 73 13.31 6.50 9.03
C GLY A 73 13.76 5.04 9.12
N ARG A 74 12.93 4.15 8.56
CA ARG A 74 13.18 2.71 8.63
C ARG A 74 12.47 1.95 7.52
N PHE A 75 12.88 0.69 7.34
CA PHE A 75 12.14 -0.31 6.59
C PHE A 75 11.57 -1.37 7.54
N ARG A 76 10.35 -1.80 7.26
CA ARG A 76 9.69 -2.94 7.91
C ARG A 76 8.99 -3.81 6.87
N ALA A 77 8.48 -4.95 7.29
CA ALA A 77 7.72 -5.86 6.44
C ALA A 77 6.32 -6.07 7.01
N VAL A 78 5.36 -6.24 6.10
CA VAL A 78 3.97 -6.60 6.37
C VAL A 78 3.64 -7.89 5.64
N THR A 79 2.75 -8.70 6.19
CA THR A 79 2.31 -9.95 5.55
C THR A 79 1.28 -9.66 4.46
N ASP A 80 1.04 -10.66 3.61
CA ASP A 80 -0.01 -10.56 2.57
C ASP A 80 -1.40 -10.42 3.20
N GLU A 81 -1.66 -11.07 4.33
CA GLU A 81 -2.90 -10.93 5.09
C GLU A 81 -3.11 -9.50 5.61
N GLU A 82 -2.06 -8.88 6.16
CA GLU A 82 -2.10 -7.49 6.61
C GLU A 82 -2.34 -6.52 5.45
N ILE A 83 -1.70 -6.75 4.30
CA ILE A 83 -1.89 -5.97 3.07
C ILE A 83 -3.34 -6.05 2.59
N LEU A 84 -3.88 -7.27 2.46
CA LEU A 84 -5.25 -7.48 1.99
C LEU A 84 -6.29 -6.95 3.00
N ALA A 85 -6.03 -7.05 4.30
CA ALA A 85 -6.88 -6.46 5.32
C ALA A 85 -6.91 -4.92 5.21
N ALA A 86 -5.76 -4.28 5.01
CA ALA A 86 -5.68 -2.84 4.81
C ALA A 86 -6.34 -2.40 3.50
N GLN A 87 -6.20 -3.16 2.42
CA GLN A 87 -6.87 -2.91 1.14
C GLN A 87 -8.39 -2.90 1.29
N ARG A 88 -8.95 -3.94 1.94
CA ARG A 88 -10.40 -4.03 2.20
C ARG A 88 -10.88 -2.87 3.06
N ARG A 89 -10.12 -2.54 4.10
CA ARG A 89 -10.47 -1.44 5.00
C ARG A 89 -10.53 -0.09 4.29
N LEU A 90 -9.54 0.23 3.46
CA LEU A 90 -9.53 1.44 2.62
C LEU A 90 -10.77 1.51 1.70
N ALA A 91 -11.14 0.39 1.08
CA ALA A 91 -12.29 0.34 0.20
C ALA A 91 -13.63 0.50 0.96
N GLN A 92 -13.76 -0.15 2.11
CA GLN A 92 -15.01 -0.19 2.88
C GLN A 92 -15.25 1.05 3.73
N GLU A 93 -14.19 1.58 4.37
CA GLU A 93 -14.30 2.70 5.30
C GLU A 93 -14.12 4.06 4.63
N ASP A 94 -13.22 4.14 3.64
CA ASP A 94 -12.83 5.40 2.99
C ASP A 94 -13.27 5.50 1.52
N GLY A 95 -13.79 4.43 0.93
CA GLY A 95 -14.14 4.38 -0.51
C GLY A 95 -12.91 4.42 -1.42
N VAL A 96 -11.73 4.13 -0.90
CA VAL A 96 -10.46 4.21 -1.65
C VAL A 96 -10.05 2.82 -2.11
N PHE A 97 -10.32 2.52 -3.38
CA PHE A 97 -10.00 1.22 -3.98
C PHE A 97 -8.61 1.23 -4.63
N VAL A 98 -7.68 0.51 -4.02
CA VAL A 98 -6.27 0.44 -4.44
C VAL A 98 -5.81 -1.00 -4.71
N GLU A 99 -4.73 -1.16 -5.49
CA GLU A 99 -4.05 -2.45 -5.63
C GLU A 99 -3.38 -2.88 -4.30
N PRO A 100 -3.11 -4.18 -4.06
CA PRO A 100 -2.50 -4.65 -2.81
C PRO A 100 -1.19 -3.94 -2.47
N ALA A 101 -0.32 -3.71 -3.45
CA ALA A 101 0.95 -3.03 -3.24
C ALA A 101 0.81 -1.62 -2.66
N SER A 102 -0.26 -0.90 -3.02
CA SER A 102 -0.55 0.44 -2.51
C SER A 102 -1.08 0.42 -1.08
N ALA A 103 -1.71 -0.67 -0.65
CA ALA A 103 -2.18 -0.84 0.72
C ALA A 103 -1.07 -1.17 1.73
N ALA A 104 0.12 -1.61 1.26
CA ALA A 104 1.22 -2.02 2.13
C ALA A 104 1.66 -0.92 3.12
N GLY A 105 1.65 0.35 2.70
CA GLY A 105 1.97 1.47 3.59
C GLY A 105 0.93 1.65 4.70
N VAL A 106 -0.35 1.48 4.40
CA VAL A 106 -1.44 1.54 5.39
C VAL A 106 -1.37 0.34 6.34
N ALA A 107 -1.14 -0.86 5.80
CA ALA A 107 -0.92 -2.08 6.61
C ALA A 107 0.21 -1.86 7.63
N GLY A 108 1.31 -1.23 7.19
CA GLY A 108 2.44 -0.95 8.06
C GLY A 108 2.13 0.07 9.17
N ILE A 109 1.37 1.12 8.89
CA ILE A 109 0.91 2.06 9.92
C ILE A 109 0.00 1.35 10.93
N LEU A 110 -0.91 0.49 10.46
CA LEU A 110 -1.79 -0.29 11.34
C LEU A 110 -0.97 -1.27 12.21
N GLN A 111 0.04 -1.92 11.66
CA GLN A 111 0.96 -2.79 12.38
C GLN A 111 1.72 -2.02 13.47
N ASP A 112 2.24 -0.83 13.15
CA ASP A 112 2.95 0.03 14.11
C ASP A 112 2.02 0.46 15.26
N LEU A 113 0.77 0.83 14.96
CA LEU A 113 -0.25 1.18 15.97
C LEU A 113 -0.58 -0.02 16.88
N GLN A 114 -0.73 -1.21 16.31
CA GLN A 114 -0.97 -2.44 17.08
C GLN A 114 0.22 -2.81 17.98
N ALA A 115 1.44 -2.49 17.53
CA ALA A 115 2.66 -2.65 18.31
C ALA A 115 2.83 -1.59 19.42
N GLY A 116 1.88 -0.65 19.55
CA GLY A 116 1.90 0.40 20.58
C GLY A 116 2.66 1.66 20.17
N GLU A 117 3.08 1.81 18.90
CA GLU A 117 3.62 3.08 18.42
C GLU A 117 2.52 4.14 18.35
N SER A 118 2.86 5.39 18.66
CA SER A 118 1.91 6.51 18.62
C SER A 118 2.29 7.53 17.54
N PHE A 119 1.31 7.87 16.73
CA PHE A 119 1.40 8.97 15.77
C PHE A 119 0.65 10.22 16.23
N ALA A 120 0.25 10.29 17.51
CA ALA A 120 -0.47 11.43 18.07
C ALA A 120 0.33 12.74 17.88
N GLY A 121 -0.34 13.78 17.38
CA GLY A 121 0.28 15.07 17.07
C GLY A 121 1.19 15.08 15.84
N ARG A 122 1.25 14.00 15.07
CA ARG A 122 2.01 13.89 13.82
C ARG A 122 1.08 13.88 12.62
N THR A 123 1.56 14.39 11.49
CA THR A 123 0.92 14.20 10.19
C THR A 123 1.57 12.99 9.53
N VAL A 124 0.77 11.98 9.21
CA VAL A 124 1.20 10.80 8.46
C VAL A 124 0.64 10.90 7.05
N VAL A 125 1.52 10.81 6.06
CA VAL A 125 1.13 10.80 4.64
C VAL A 125 1.49 9.44 4.06
N VAL A 126 0.49 8.73 3.55
CA VAL A 126 0.67 7.47 2.85
C VAL A 126 0.34 7.68 1.37
N THR A 127 1.29 7.38 0.49
CA THR A 127 1.07 7.48 -0.94
C THR A 127 0.49 6.18 -1.46
N VAL A 128 -0.80 6.19 -1.80
CA VAL A 128 -1.48 5.08 -2.48
C VAL A 128 -1.37 5.29 -4.00
N THR A 129 -0.53 4.52 -4.65
CA THR A 129 -0.06 4.80 -6.02
C THR A 129 -0.87 4.12 -7.10
N GLY A 130 -1.26 2.86 -6.89
CA GLY A 130 -1.96 2.04 -7.88
C GLY A 130 -3.43 1.86 -7.57
N HIS A 131 -4.28 2.07 -8.58
CA HIS A 131 -5.71 1.83 -8.48
C HIS A 131 -6.02 0.32 -8.42
N GLY A 132 -7.08 -0.07 -7.70
CA GLY A 132 -7.50 -1.46 -7.53
C GLY A 132 -7.85 -2.19 -8.82
N LEU A 133 -8.28 -1.48 -9.85
CA LEU A 133 -8.54 -2.06 -11.18
C LEU A 133 -7.30 -2.64 -11.88
N LYS A 134 -6.10 -2.42 -11.36
CA LYS A 134 -4.88 -3.08 -11.85
C LYS A 134 -4.76 -4.54 -11.41
N ASP A 135 -5.50 -4.92 -10.36
CA ASP A 135 -5.46 -6.28 -9.78
C ASP A 135 -6.85 -6.63 -9.23
N THR A 136 -7.81 -6.72 -10.14
CA THR A 136 -9.20 -7.06 -9.79
C THR A 136 -9.34 -8.48 -9.28
N ASP A 137 -8.57 -9.41 -9.81
CA ASP A 137 -8.65 -10.81 -9.43
C ASP A 137 -8.33 -11.02 -7.95
N THR A 138 -7.26 -10.37 -7.46
CA THR A 138 -6.92 -10.41 -6.03
C THR A 138 -8.02 -9.74 -5.19
N ALA A 139 -8.55 -8.59 -5.61
CA ALA A 139 -9.60 -7.90 -4.89
C ALA A 139 -10.88 -8.74 -4.81
N LEU A 140 -11.26 -9.41 -5.91
CA LEU A 140 -12.48 -10.23 -5.99
C LEU A 140 -12.31 -11.61 -5.34
N SER A 141 -11.09 -12.13 -5.21
CA SER A 141 -10.83 -13.46 -4.65
C SER A 141 -11.33 -13.65 -3.20
N THR A 142 -11.59 -12.56 -2.49
CA THR A 142 -12.12 -12.58 -1.12
C THR A 142 -13.66 -12.56 -1.05
N PHE A 143 -14.33 -12.45 -2.19
CA PHE A 143 -15.80 -12.45 -2.28
C PHE A 143 -16.26 -13.71 -2.98
N THR A 144 -17.12 -14.49 -2.34
CA THR A 144 -17.65 -15.75 -2.89
C THR A 144 -18.91 -15.55 -3.72
N ASP A 145 -19.70 -14.53 -3.41
CA ASP A 145 -21.00 -14.27 -4.06
C ASP A 145 -21.13 -12.79 -4.43
N LEU A 146 -20.60 -12.44 -5.61
CA LEU A 146 -20.70 -11.08 -6.16
C LEU A 146 -22.00 -10.83 -6.92
N VAL A 147 -22.71 -11.89 -7.27
CA VAL A 147 -23.94 -11.85 -8.05
C VAL A 147 -25.01 -12.61 -7.28
N ASP A 148 -25.94 -11.89 -6.65
CA ASP A 148 -27.03 -12.50 -5.90
C ASP A 148 -28.10 -13.10 -6.83
N THR A 149 -28.38 -12.44 -7.94
CA THR A 149 -29.46 -12.81 -8.85
C THR A 149 -29.08 -12.50 -10.29
N VAL A 150 -29.34 -13.44 -11.18
CA VAL A 150 -29.29 -13.25 -12.64
C VAL A 150 -30.72 -13.18 -13.14
N VAL A 151 -31.07 -12.09 -13.80
CA VAL A 151 -32.41 -11.87 -14.37
C VAL A 151 -32.34 -11.78 -15.88
N GLU A 152 -33.45 -12.07 -16.56
CA GLU A 152 -33.59 -11.81 -17.98
C GLU A 152 -33.48 -10.30 -18.27
N PRO A 153 -33.01 -9.88 -19.46
CA PRO A 153 -32.86 -8.48 -19.82
C PRO A 153 -34.24 -7.83 -20.14
N ASP A 154 -35.11 -7.81 -19.13
CA ASP A 154 -36.46 -7.27 -19.17
C ASP A 154 -36.62 -6.25 -18.03
N VAL A 155 -37.36 -5.17 -18.27
CA VAL A 155 -37.49 -4.05 -17.34
C VAL A 155 -38.22 -4.47 -16.06
N ASP A 156 -39.29 -5.25 -16.22
CA ASP A 156 -40.14 -5.67 -15.08
C ASP A 156 -39.39 -6.68 -14.19
N ALA A 157 -38.69 -7.65 -14.81
CA ALA A 157 -37.85 -8.62 -14.10
C ALA A 157 -36.70 -7.91 -13.34
N ALA A 158 -36.07 -6.92 -13.94
CA ALA A 158 -35.02 -6.14 -13.28
C ALA A 158 -35.56 -5.29 -12.12
N ALA A 159 -36.72 -4.66 -12.28
CA ALA A 159 -37.36 -3.87 -11.24
C ALA A 159 -37.78 -4.76 -10.04
N GLU A 160 -38.38 -5.92 -10.31
CA GLU A 160 -38.73 -6.88 -9.26
C GLU A 160 -37.53 -7.36 -8.47
N ALA A 161 -36.46 -7.77 -9.17
CA ALA A 161 -35.20 -8.21 -8.53
C ALA A 161 -34.51 -7.10 -7.72
N ALA A 162 -34.67 -5.83 -8.13
CA ALA A 162 -34.17 -4.66 -7.39
C ALA A 162 -35.09 -4.21 -6.24
N GLY A 163 -36.25 -4.87 -6.03
CA GLY A 163 -37.23 -4.49 -5.01
C GLY A 163 -37.98 -3.17 -5.30
N LEU A 164 -38.00 -2.75 -6.57
CA LEU A 164 -38.73 -1.57 -7.04
C LEU A 164 -40.13 -1.99 -7.49
N HIS A 165 -41.16 -1.68 -6.68
CA HIS A 165 -42.57 -1.97 -6.94
C HIS A 165 -43.36 -0.71 -7.24
#